data_70459638063969dd1cf8f8502b2c6454
#
_entry.id   70459638063969dd1cf8f8502b2c6454
#
_cell.length_a   1.000
_cell.length_b   1.000
_cell.length_c   1.000
_cell.angle_alpha   90.00
_cell.angle_beta   90.00
_cell.angle_gamma   90.00
#
_symmetry.space_group_name_H-M   'P 1'
#
loop_
_entity.id
_entity.type
_entity.pdbx_description
1 polymer ?
#
loop_
_entity_poly.entity_id
_entity_poly.type
_entity_poly.pdbx_seq_one_letter_code
_entity_poly.pdbx_strand_id
1 'polypeptide(L)'
;MQRMPGYIDSCYKAVMNKLIRITKENINKISSGTIYLLSFSDNYVNDMIDEFGRNVVERINCYIDFSHKGTDKDLNGKIINCIDIDNVTLLSQDADYIIVDDYYWEIYEKYVQKLGIDKDIYFFANKETSYDLDYRQRYENVPLKNIILFRSGPHASAYIKGTDFSDNARAVFEYMLSVGLNEKYELVWLVKNPDEFKHIEDNYPGARFLSFDWSVSDVPQNRDAYYEALCLSKYIFFTDAYGFCRNARKDQIRIQLWHGCGFKTRVNFVRCEDRYEYMPVISPVYAEIHKKIYGLRDDQILITGYPKEDTIFHPRRDWKELLGIKEARKYIFWLPTFRKTDVNNLAEVDMYQLSGETGLPIAKNINDLSKLDEYLRAQDMFLVLKLHPFQDRSLINIPDCSNIVFIDNESLVNNDIQINEILGFADALISDYSSVAVDYLLLDRPIAFLIDDIQEYENKRGFVFEPIREWLPGVEIKTFSELYDFIVEISKDIDSSMEKRRSISKQMHSFKDDQSCKRLIEALGIVV
;
A
#
# COMPACT_ATOMS: atom_id res chain seq x y z
N MET A 1 31.27 -8.12 5.11
CA MET A 1 31.81 -6.81 5.50
C MET A 1 31.29 -6.48 6.89
N GLN A 2 32.16 -6.23 7.84
CA GLN A 2 31.81 -5.98 9.25
C GLN A 2 31.03 -4.67 9.35
N ARG A 3 29.81 -4.74 9.92
CA ARG A 3 29.02 -3.58 10.32
C ARG A 3 29.80 -2.78 11.34
N MET A 4 29.88 -1.46 11.17
CA MET A 4 30.35 -0.57 12.25
C MET A 4 29.23 -0.49 13.31
N PRO A 5 29.41 -1.08 14.49
CA PRO A 5 28.49 -0.92 15.58
C PRO A 5 28.88 0.32 16.37
N GLY A 6 27.97 1.23 16.60
CA GLY A 6 28.16 2.25 17.62
C GLY A 6 27.51 3.62 17.39
N TYR A 7 27.17 4.01 16.17
CA TYR A 7 26.67 5.37 15.94
C TYR A 7 25.13 5.50 16.13
N ILE A 8 24.40 4.43 15.81
CA ILE A 8 22.92 4.41 15.93
C ILE A 8 22.50 4.16 17.38
N ASP A 9 23.26 3.37 18.15
CA ASP A 9 22.92 3.03 19.55
C ASP A 9 23.02 4.21 20.52
N SER A 10 23.95 5.13 20.29
CA SER A 10 24.10 6.30 21.18
C SER A 10 23.03 7.35 20.92
N CYS A 11 22.61 7.54 19.66
CA CYS A 11 21.54 8.45 19.30
C CYS A 11 20.17 7.95 19.78
N TYR A 12 19.85 6.68 19.55
CA TYR A 12 18.56 6.09 19.96
C TYR A 12 18.35 6.13 21.48
N LYS A 13 19.38 5.78 22.28
CA LYS A 13 19.33 5.90 23.74
C LYS A 13 19.26 7.36 24.23
N ALA A 14 19.96 8.26 23.58
CA ALA A 14 19.98 9.69 23.98
C ALA A 14 18.64 10.37 23.72
N VAL A 15 17.87 9.91 22.73
CA VAL A 15 16.58 10.50 22.34
C VAL A 15 15.44 9.90 23.12
N MET A 16 15.43 8.58 23.36
CA MET A 16 14.46 7.96 24.27
C MET A 16 14.52 8.55 25.68
N ASN A 17 15.65 9.13 26.10
CA ASN A 17 15.77 9.85 27.37
C ASN A 17 15.13 11.25 27.36
N LYS A 18 14.73 11.79 26.19
CA LYS A 18 14.04 13.10 26.06
C LYS A 18 12.54 12.97 25.78
N LEU A 19 12.05 11.77 25.42
CA LEU A 19 10.63 11.51 25.18
C LEU A 19 9.95 11.07 26.46
N ILE A 20 8.99 11.85 26.91
CA ILE A 20 8.26 11.62 28.16
C ILE A 20 6.85 11.15 27.83
N ARG A 21 6.51 9.92 28.21
CA ARG A 21 5.14 9.42 28.08
C ARG A 21 4.21 10.19 29.01
N ILE A 22 3.11 10.70 28.47
CA ILE A 22 2.05 11.33 29.26
C ILE A 22 1.27 10.27 30.01
N THR A 23 1.11 10.46 31.33
CA THR A 23 0.33 9.60 32.22
C THR A 23 -0.61 10.47 33.07
N LYS A 24 -1.60 9.84 33.74
CA LYS A 24 -2.48 10.56 34.69
C LYS A 24 -1.72 11.24 35.82
N GLU A 25 -0.52 10.78 36.15
CA GLU A 25 0.32 11.34 37.20
C GLU A 25 1.05 12.62 36.75
N ASN A 26 1.53 12.65 35.49
CA ASN A 26 2.34 13.76 34.98
C ASN A 26 1.57 14.77 34.12
N ILE A 27 0.36 14.44 33.63
CA ILE A 27 -0.45 15.36 32.81
C ILE A 27 -0.71 16.69 33.50
N ASN A 28 -0.84 16.69 34.84
CA ASN A 28 -1.05 17.91 35.61
C ASN A 28 0.17 18.83 35.62
N LYS A 29 1.38 18.34 35.38
CA LYS A 29 2.61 19.15 35.26
C LYS A 29 2.64 19.89 33.94
N ILE A 30 2.08 19.31 32.88
CA ILE A 30 1.98 19.90 31.53
C ILE A 30 0.90 21.01 31.50
N SER A 31 0.16 21.16 32.56
CA SER A 31 -1.11 21.88 32.62
C SER A 31 -1.02 23.42 32.73
N SER A 32 0.15 24.01 32.84
CA SER A 32 0.30 25.45 33.18
C SER A 32 0.98 26.30 32.11
N GLY A 33 1.26 25.74 30.91
CA GLY A 33 2.00 26.45 29.87
C GLY A 33 1.39 26.31 28.46
N THR A 34 2.06 26.91 27.49
CA THR A 34 1.72 26.88 26.08
C THR A 34 2.06 25.52 25.51
N ILE A 35 1.07 24.79 24.96
CA ILE A 35 1.23 23.46 24.39
C ILE A 35 1.17 23.55 22.87
N TYR A 36 2.19 23.01 22.20
CA TYR A 36 2.20 22.77 20.77
C TYR A 36 2.02 21.29 20.51
N LEU A 37 0.99 20.95 19.72
CA LEU A 37 0.67 19.58 19.34
C LEU A 37 1.10 19.32 17.91
N LEU A 38 1.98 18.35 17.72
CA LEU A 38 2.35 17.80 16.42
C LEU A 38 1.58 16.50 16.21
N SER A 39 0.58 16.53 15.34
CA SER A 39 -0.20 15.33 15.03
C SER A 39 -0.67 15.34 13.57
N PHE A 40 -0.86 14.13 13.01
CA PHE A 40 -1.47 13.92 11.70
C PHE A 40 -2.94 13.47 11.79
N SER A 41 -3.43 13.16 13.00
CA SER A 41 -4.72 12.51 13.17
C SER A 41 -5.58 13.19 14.20
N ASP A 42 -6.82 13.52 13.82
CA ASP A 42 -7.82 14.02 14.76
C ASP A 42 -8.21 12.97 15.79
N ASN A 43 -8.07 11.68 15.46
CA ASN A 43 -8.32 10.58 16.39
C ASN A 43 -7.39 10.63 17.60
N TYR A 44 -6.13 11.02 17.40
CA TYR A 44 -5.17 11.17 18.50
C TYR A 44 -5.64 12.16 19.56
N VAL A 45 -6.23 13.27 19.12
CA VAL A 45 -6.80 14.28 20.03
C VAL A 45 -8.01 13.71 20.76
N ASN A 46 -8.87 12.94 20.08
CA ASN A 46 -10.03 12.30 20.68
C ASN A 46 -9.61 11.26 21.74
N ASP A 47 -8.60 10.44 21.43
CA ASP A 47 -8.03 9.48 22.38
C ASP A 47 -7.46 10.17 23.62
N MET A 48 -6.81 11.33 23.47
CA MET A 48 -6.34 12.15 24.59
C MET A 48 -7.50 12.69 25.45
N ILE A 49 -8.60 13.09 24.79
CA ILE A 49 -9.80 13.58 25.50
C ILE A 49 -10.43 12.45 26.31
N ASP A 50 -10.55 11.27 25.73
CA ASP A 50 -11.14 10.09 26.38
C ASP A 50 -10.34 9.66 27.60
N GLU A 51 -9.00 9.75 27.54
CA GLU A 51 -8.13 9.30 28.64
C GLU A 51 -7.98 10.39 29.74
N PHE A 52 -7.83 11.66 29.36
CA PHE A 52 -7.47 12.75 30.30
C PHE A 52 -8.56 13.81 30.49
N GLY A 53 -9.65 13.73 29.72
CA GLY A 53 -10.73 14.70 29.72
C GLY A 53 -10.47 15.92 28.82
N ARG A 54 -11.55 16.62 28.47
CA ARG A 54 -11.55 17.75 27.50
C ARG A 54 -10.62 18.92 27.85
N ASN A 55 -10.31 19.09 29.15
CA ASN A 55 -9.41 20.16 29.61
C ASN A 55 -8.00 20.10 28.98
N VAL A 56 -7.56 18.95 28.47
CA VAL A 56 -6.26 18.82 27.77
C VAL A 56 -6.28 19.60 26.47
N VAL A 57 -7.37 19.49 25.68
CA VAL A 57 -7.50 20.17 24.39
C VAL A 57 -7.63 21.67 24.55
N GLU A 58 -8.27 22.14 25.63
CA GLU A 58 -8.40 23.58 25.91
C GLU A 58 -7.05 24.28 26.10
N ARG A 59 -6.00 23.51 26.36
CA ARG A 59 -4.63 24.00 26.59
C ARG A 59 -3.75 23.97 25.35
N ILE A 60 -4.16 23.27 24.27
CA ILE A 60 -3.41 23.26 23.02
C ILE A 60 -3.54 24.62 22.37
N ASN A 61 -2.42 25.29 22.18
CA ASN A 61 -2.37 26.67 21.65
C ASN A 61 -2.06 26.66 20.15
N CYS A 62 -1.35 25.65 19.67
CA CYS A 62 -0.96 25.54 18.29
C CYS A 62 -0.99 24.06 17.84
N TYR A 63 -1.48 23.85 16.64
CA TYR A 63 -1.42 22.56 15.96
C TYR A 63 -0.40 22.63 14.82
N ILE A 64 0.51 21.68 14.75
CA ILE A 64 1.52 21.60 13.70
C ILE A 64 1.18 20.42 12.83
N ASP A 65 0.75 20.71 11.61
CA ASP A 65 0.37 19.71 10.61
C ASP A 65 1.36 19.74 9.45
N PHE A 66 1.78 18.56 9.01
CA PHE A 66 2.68 18.42 7.87
C PHE A 66 1.96 18.55 6.52
N SER A 67 0.64 18.48 6.49
CA SER A 67 -0.16 18.46 5.27
C SER A 67 -0.93 19.74 4.97
N HIS A 68 -1.19 20.58 5.98
CA HIS A 68 -2.06 21.75 5.86
C HIS A 68 -1.30 23.06 6.04
N LYS A 69 -1.05 23.74 4.95
CA LYS A 69 -0.39 25.05 4.96
C LYS A 69 -1.36 26.14 5.43
N GLY A 70 -1.32 26.44 6.72
CA GLY A 70 -1.83 27.69 7.27
C GLY A 70 -3.35 27.85 7.41
N THR A 71 -4.12 26.76 7.47
CA THR A 71 -5.55 26.81 7.80
C THR A 71 -5.79 26.44 9.24
N ASP A 72 -6.57 27.28 9.95
CA ASP A 72 -6.98 26.98 11.31
C ASP A 72 -7.73 25.64 11.38
N LYS A 73 -7.47 24.85 12.42
CA LYS A 73 -8.07 23.55 12.62
C LYS A 73 -9.08 23.58 13.77
N ASP A 74 -10.24 23.01 13.53
CA ASP A 74 -11.23 22.79 14.59
C ASP A 74 -10.91 21.46 15.31
N LEU A 75 -10.44 21.57 16.54
CA LEU A 75 -10.24 20.43 17.43
C LEU A 75 -11.38 20.36 18.42
N ASN A 76 -12.42 19.63 18.07
CA ASN A 76 -13.55 19.35 18.95
C ASN A 76 -14.28 20.61 19.46
N GLY A 77 -14.46 21.62 18.58
CA GLY A 77 -15.11 22.90 18.85
C GLY A 77 -14.17 24.01 19.33
N LYS A 78 -12.85 23.76 19.36
CA LYS A 78 -11.84 24.80 19.58
C LYS A 78 -11.07 25.03 18.28
N ILE A 79 -11.14 26.26 17.77
CA ILE A 79 -10.34 26.67 16.61
C ILE A 79 -8.91 26.94 17.08
N ILE A 80 -7.96 26.22 16.52
CA ILE A 80 -6.54 26.29 16.85
C ILE A 80 -5.76 26.70 15.62
N ASN A 81 -4.82 27.63 15.78
CA ASN A 81 -3.93 28.06 14.72
C ASN A 81 -3.07 26.88 14.25
N CYS A 82 -3.11 26.61 12.94
CA CYS A 82 -2.31 25.57 12.32
C CYS A 82 -1.07 26.18 11.66
N ILE A 83 0.09 25.63 11.98
CA ILE A 83 1.38 26.14 11.51
C ILE A 83 2.06 25.08 10.65
N ASP A 84 2.64 25.53 9.52
CA ASP A 84 3.47 24.68 8.66
C ASP A 84 4.73 24.24 9.43
N ILE A 85 5.08 22.97 9.31
CA ILE A 85 6.28 22.37 9.93
C ILE A 85 7.57 23.13 9.55
N ASP A 86 7.65 23.71 8.37
CA ASP A 86 8.82 24.47 7.91
C ASP A 86 9.02 25.77 8.73
N ASN A 87 7.97 26.25 9.42
CA ASN A 87 7.98 27.44 10.28
C ASN A 87 8.10 27.11 11.77
N VAL A 88 8.20 25.85 12.15
CA VAL A 88 8.23 25.40 13.57
C VAL A 88 9.44 25.97 14.34
N THR A 89 10.58 26.20 13.69
CA THR A 89 11.79 26.74 14.33
C THR A 89 11.58 28.07 15.02
N LEU A 90 10.74 28.95 14.45
CA LEU A 90 10.45 30.27 15.04
C LEU A 90 9.50 30.15 16.24
N LEU A 91 8.67 29.14 16.27
CA LEU A 91 7.53 28.99 17.18
C LEU A 91 7.82 28.06 18.36
N SER A 92 8.76 27.12 18.20
CA SER A 92 9.16 26.20 19.28
C SER A 92 9.83 26.93 20.46
N GLN A 93 10.32 28.14 20.25
CA GLN A 93 10.89 28.97 21.32
C GLN A 93 9.82 29.44 22.32
N ASP A 94 8.57 29.64 21.87
CA ASP A 94 7.46 30.13 22.68
C ASP A 94 6.64 29.02 23.35
N ALA A 95 6.83 27.75 22.94
CA ALA A 95 6.13 26.60 23.54
C ALA A 95 6.78 26.19 24.86
N ASP A 96 5.99 26.07 25.92
CA ASP A 96 6.46 25.45 27.17
C ASP A 96 6.55 23.94 27.05
N TYR A 97 5.61 23.35 26.30
CA TYR A 97 5.52 21.90 26.08
C TYR A 97 5.25 21.56 24.61
N ILE A 98 5.90 20.50 24.14
CA ILE A 98 5.66 19.93 22.82
C ILE A 98 5.10 18.51 23.02
N ILE A 99 3.90 18.27 22.49
CA ILE A 99 3.29 16.94 22.46
C ILE A 99 3.33 16.44 21.03
N VAL A 100 3.80 15.22 20.84
CA VAL A 100 3.87 14.55 19.52
C VAL A 100 2.90 13.38 19.46
N ASP A 101 2.34 13.17 18.27
CA ASP A 101 1.53 11.99 17.96
C ASP A 101 2.38 10.73 18.07
N ASP A 102 1.86 9.73 18.75
CA ASP A 102 2.55 8.48 18.98
C ASP A 102 2.76 7.65 17.69
N TYR A 103 1.98 7.92 16.65
CA TYR A 103 2.09 7.23 15.37
C TYR A 103 3.32 7.65 14.56
N TYR A 104 3.78 8.90 14.73
CA TYR A 104 4.86 9.48 13.93
C TYR A 104 6.04 9.99 14.76
N TRP A 105 6.17 9.59 16.03
CA TRP A 105 7.18 10.11 16.92
C TRP A 105 8.63 9.99 16.37
N GLU A 106 8.96 8.93 15.63
CA GLU A 106 10.28 8.74 14.99
C GLU A 106 10.58 9.82 13.94
N ILE A 107 9.53 10.33 13.28
CA ILE A 107 9.66 11.41 12.31
C ILE A 107 9.92 12.72 13.03
N TYR A 108 9.19 12.95 14.12
CA TYR A 108 9.37 14.13 14.94
C TYR A 108 10.76 14.17 15.55
N GLU A 109 11.31 13.03 15.95
CA GLU A 109 12.67 12.95 16.45
C GLU A 109 13.68 13.53 15.44
N LYS A 110 13.62 13.10 14.17
CA LYS A 110 14.47 13.65 13.10
C LYS A 110 14.27 15.15 12.92
N TYR A 111 13.02 15.62 12.94
CA TYR A 111 12.73 17.05 12.80
C TYR A 111 13.14 17.84 14.02
N VAL A 112 12.86 17.35 15.22
CA VAL A 112 13.26 18.01 16.47
C VAL A 112 14.77 18.15 16.59
N GLN A 113 15.53 17.12 16.21
CA GLN A 113 17.01 17.20 16.17
C GLN A 113 17.49 18.21 15.12
N LYS A 114 16.89 18.18 13.91
CA LYS A 114 17.21 19.11 12.83
C LYS A 114 16.89 20.56 13.17
N LEU A 115 15.81 20.78 13.96
CA LEU A 115 15.35 22.09 14.39
C LEU A 115 16.06 22.60 15.64
N GLY A 116 16.93 21.79 16.28
CA GLY A 116 17.68 22.18 17.48
C GLY A 116 16.80 22.46 18.70
N ILE A 117 15.64 21.81 18.81
CA ILE A 117 14.72 21.96 19.94
C ILE A 117 15.33 21.29 21.16
N ASP A 118 15.71 22.08 22.17
CA ASP A 118 16.30 21.61 23.44
C ASP A 118 15.24 21.67 24.55
N LYS A 119 14.11 20.98 24.35
CA LYS A 119 13.02 20.86 25.32
C LYS A 119 12.59 19.43 25.47
N ASP A 120 11.99 19.10 26.61
CA ASP A 120 11.32 17.81 26.81
C ASP A 120 10.15 17.68 25.84
N ILE A 121 10.08 16.52 25.18
CA ILE A 121 9.01 16.19 24.26
C ILE A 121 8.13 15.16 24.91
N TYR A 122 6.85 15.41 24.89
CA TYR A 122 5.85 14.52 25.47
C TYR A 122 5.12 13.76 24.39
N PHE A 123 4.69 12.55 24.67
CA PHE A 123 3.80 11.80 23.79
C PHE A 123 2.72 11.08 24.63
N PHE A 124 1.54 11.04 24.09
CA PHE A 124 0.47 10.23 24.63
C PHE A 124 0.44 8.89 23.89
N ALA A 125 0.55 7.80 24.63
CA ALA A 125 0.38 6.46 24.09
C ALA A 125 -1.09 6.06 24.20
N ASN A 126 -1.80 5.95 23.09
CA ASN A 126 -3.14 5.39 23.08
C ASN A 126 -3.12 3.91 23.50
N LYS A 127 -4.28 3.24 23.54
CA LYS A 127 -4.40 1.86 24.01
C LYS A 127 -3.49 0.90 23.22
N GLU A 128 -3.45 1.05 21.89
CA GLU A 128 -2.64 0.21 21.00
C GLU A 128 -1.14 0.43 21.25
N THR A 129 -0.70 1.69 21.22
CA THR A 129 0.71 2.03 21.48
C THR A 129 1.15 1.62 22.88
N SER A 130 0.27 1.74 23.89
CA SER A 130 0.55 1.30 25.26
C SER A 130 0.85 -0.20 25.31
N TYR A 131 -0.01 -1.01 24.70
CA TYR A 131 0.23 -2.45 24.63
C TYR A 131 1.47 -2.80 23.80
N ASP A 132 1.69 -2.13 22.66
CA ASP A 132 2.88 -2.36 21.85
C ASP A 132 4.17 -2.15 22.66
N LEU A 133 4.27 -1.03 23.39
CA LEU A 133 5.44 -0.73 24.24
C LEU A 133 5.61 -1.74 25.37
N ASP A 134 4.52 -2.08 26.08
CA ASP A 134 4.57 -3.01 27.22
C ASP A 134 4.99 -4.42 26.79
N TYR A 135 4.45 -4.92 25.67
CA TYR A 135 4.79 -6.23 25.14
C TYR A 135 6.21 -6.28 24.55
N ARG A 136 6.67 -5.21 23.88
CA ARG A 136 8.04 -5.12 23.40
C ARG A 136 9.04 -5.11 24.56
N GLN A 137 8.76 -4.39 25.63
CA GLN A 137 9.56 -4.44 26.84
C GLN A 137 9.57 -5.87 27.44
N ARG A 138 8.41 -6.53 27.50
CA ARG A 138 8.29 -7.93 27.98
C ARG A 138 9.16 -8.89 27.17
N TYR A 139 9.20 -8.72 25.85
CA TYR A 139 9.90 -9.62 24.93
C TYR A 139 11.30 -9.16 24.54
N GLU A 140 11.79 -8.04 25.05
CA GLU A 140 13.06 -7.40 24.64
C GLU A 140 14.24 -8.38 24.63
N ASN A 141 14.34 -9.22 25.68
CA ASN A 141 15.45 -10.17 25.86
C ASN A 141 15.05 -11.63 25.58
N VAL A 142 13.86 -11.87 25.06
CA VAL A 142 13.39 -13.22 24.69
C VAL A 142 13.94 -13.56 23.31
N PRO A 143 14.59 -14.73 23.09
CA PRO A 143 15.06 -15.11 21.75
C PRO A 143 13.95 -15.12 20.72
N LEU A 144 14.28 -14.67 19.49
CA LEU A 144 13.35 -14.78 18.37
C LEU A 144 13.01 -16.24 18.09
N LYS A 145 11.77 -16.48 17.70
CA LYS A 145 11.26 -17.77 17.26
C LYS A 145 11.37 -17.90 15.75
N ASN A 146 11.27 -19.11 15.24
CA ASN A 146 11.14 -19.35 13.81
C ASN A 146 9.71 -19.01 13.35
N ILE A 147 9.31 -17.77 13.54
CA ILE A 147 8.03 -17.22 13.08
C ILE A 147 8.30 -16.28 11.90
N ILE A 148 7.51 -16.41 10.86
CA ILE A 148 7.42 -15.46 9.76
C ILE A 148 6.03 -14.84 9.81
N LEU A 149 5.98 -13.52 10.04
CA LEU A 149 4.75 -12.76 10.16
C LEU A 149 4.40 -12.10 8.83
N PHE A 150 3.13 -12.17 8.43
CA PHE A 150 2.61 -11.57 7.21
C PHE A 150 1.48 -10.60 7.50
N ARG A 151 1.43 -9.53 6.72
CA ARG A 151 0.30 -8.61 6.68
C ARG A 151 0.18 -7.96 5.31
N SER A 152 -1.04 -7.88 4.79
CA SER A 152 -1.34 -7.07 3.61
C SER A 152 -2.52 -6.12 3.88
N GLY A 153 -2.77 -5.21 2.94
CA GLY A 153 -3.90 -4.31 2.98
C GLY A 153 -3.68 -3.00 3.73
N PRO A 154 -4.57 -2.04 3.49
CA PRO A 154 -4.54 -0.73 4.11
C PRO A 154 -4.87 -0.80 5.61
N HIS A 155 -4.64 0.31 6.30
CA HIS A 155 -5.03 0.50 7.69
C HIS A 155 -6.49 0.06 7.97
N ALA A 156 -6.77 -0.34 9.21
CA ALA A 156 -8.11 -0.76 9.66
C ALA A 156 -9.22 0.28 9.35
N SER A 157 -8.88 1.58 9.28
CA SER A 157 -9.80 2.67 8.92
C SER A 157 -10.24 2.69 7.45
N ALA A 158 -9.50 2.00 6.57
CA ALA A 158 -9.78 1.91 5.14
C ALA A 158 -9.92 0.44 4.70
N TYR A 159 -10.36 -0.44 5.61
CA TYR A 159 -10.51 -1.86 5.33
C TYR A 159 -11.49 -2.11 4.17
N ILE A 160 -11.01 -2.80 3.17
CA ILE A 160 -11.80 -3.36 2.09
C ILE A 160 -11.69 -4.88 2.21
N LYS A 161 -12.82 -5.58 2.24
CA LYS A 161 -12.84 -7.04 2.35
C LYS A 161 -11.92 -7.69 1.30
N GLY A 162 -11.10 -8.63 1.74
CA GLY A 162 -10.17 -9.40 0.92
C GLY A 162 -8.85 -8.71 0.58
N THR A 163 -8.61 -7.46 1.07
CA THR A 163 -7.31 -6.82 0.90
C THR A 163 -6.30 -7.23 1.97
N ASP A 164 -6.77 -7.79 3.06
CA ASP A 164 -5.98 -8.26 4.19
C ASP A 164 -5.34 -9.65 3.98
N PHE A 165 -5.73 -10.37 2.91
CA PHE A 165 -5.06 -11.59 2.45
C PHE A 165 -4.86 -11.51 0.94
N SER A 166 -3.88 -10.74 0.49
CA SER A 166 -3.73 -10.40 -0.92
C SER A 166 -2.31 -9.97 -1.29
N ASP A 167 -2.13 -9.66 -2.57
CA ASP A 167 -0.95 -8.98 -3.14
C ASP A 167 0.36 -9.78 -2.95
N ASN A 168 1.50 -9.10 -2.96
CA ASN A 168 2.82 -9.69 -2.85
C ASN A 168 3.01 -10.57 -1.60
N ALA A 169 2.43 -10.17 -0.47
CA ALA A 169 2.54 -10.93 0.77
C ALA A 169 1.87 -12.31 0.63
N ARG A 170 0.69 -12.38 -0.02
CA ARG A 170 -0.01 -13.63 -0.28
C ARG A 170 0.81 -14.55 -1.20
N ALA A 171 1.37 -14.01 -2.27
CA ALA A 171 2.20 -14.80 -3.18
C ALA A 171 3.42 -15.42 -2.47
N VAL A 172 4.10 -14.66 -1.59
CA VAL A 172 5.21 -15.20 -0.78
C VAL A 172 4.73 -16.28 0.18
N PHE A 173 3.61 -16.06 0.88
CA PHE A 173 3.05 -17.02 1.83
C PHE A 173 2.67 -18.34 1.13
N GLU A 174 1.93 -18.28 0.04
CA GLU A 174 1.53 -19.46 -0.75
C GLU A 174 2.73 -20.20 -1.34
N TYR A 175 3.74 -19.46 -1.81
CA TYR A 175 5.00 -20.07 -2.24
C TYR A 175 5.69 -20.81 -1.09
N MET A 176 5.78 -20.19 0.10
CA MET A 176 6.39 -20.85 1.28
C MET A 176 5.66 -22.14 1.66
N LEU A 177 4.32 -22.15 1.59
CA LEU A 177 3.52 -23.37 1.79
C LEU A 177 3.84 -24.42 0.73
N SER A 178 3.92 -24.03 -0.53
CA SER A 178 4.15 -24.95 -1.66
C SER A 178 5.51 -25.65 -1.60
N VAL A 179 6.51 -25.02 -0.97
CA VAL A 179 7.86 -25.59 -0.79
C VAL A 179 8.11 -26.17 0.61
N GLY A 180 7.06 -26.27 1.45
CA GLY A 180 7.12 -26.91 2.77
C GLY A 180 7.83 -26.12 3.85
N LEU A 181 7.99 -24.80 3.69
CA LEU A 181 8.62 -23.94 4.71
C LEU A 181 7.83 -23.83 6.01
N ASN A 182 6.53 -24.14 5.99
CA ASN A 182 5.68 -24.26 7.18
C ASN A 182 6.09 -25.40 8.13
N GLU A 183 6.93 -26.34 7.70
CA GLU A 183 7.52 -27.36 8.57
C GLU A 183 8.69 -26.84 9.43
N LYS A 184 9.36 -25.76 8.97
CA LYS A 184 10.51 -25.13 9.66
C LYS A 184 10.15 -23.84 10.37
N TYR A 185 9.15 -23.11 9.87
CA TYR A 185 8.70 -21.83 10.35
C TYR A 185 7.21 -21.86 10.64
N GLU A 186 6.79 -21.26 11.73
CA GLU A 186 5.40 -20.90 11.92
C GLU A 186 5.08 -19.69 11.01
N LEU A 187 4.18 -19.87 10.03
CA LEU A 187 3.77 -18.83 9.10
C LEU A 187 2.51 -18.17 9.65
N VAL A 188 2.64 -16.99 10.24
CA VAL A 188 1.54 -16.30 10.90
C VAL A 188 1.05 -15.15 10.03
N TRP A 189 -0.26 -15.10 9.80
CA TRP A 189 -0.87 -14.02 9.03
C TRP A 189 -1.84 -13.18 9.88
N LEU A 190 -1.75 -11.85 9.77
CA LEU A 190 -2.67 -10.91 10.43
C LEU A 190 -3.80 -10.53 9.48
N VAL A 191 -5.03 -10.95 9.81
CA VAL A 191 -6.25 -10.71 9.03
C VAL A 191 -7.33 -10.06 9.89
N LYS A 192 -8.45 -9.63 9.29
CA LYS A 192 -9.62 -9.14 10.03
C LYS A 192 -10.34 -10.28 10.73
N ASN A 193 -10.64 -11.34 10.01
CA ASN A 193 -11.41 -12.48 10.49
C ASN A 193 -10.65 -13.80 10.28
N PRO A 194 -9.93 -14.31 11.29
CA PRO A 194 -9.17 -15.56 11.19
C PRO A 194 -10.01 -16.79 10.84
N ASP A 195 -11.29 -16.80 11.23
CA ASP A 195 -12.17 -17.96 11.00
C ASP A 195 -12.38 -18.27 9.50
N GLU A 196 -12.22 -17.28 8.63
CA GLU A 196 -12.33 -17.47 7.18
C GLU A 196 -11.18 -18.32 6.61
N PHE A 197 -10.06 -18.44 7.33
CA PHE A 197 -8.82 -19.09 6.89
C PHE A 197 -8.53 -20.42 7.58
N LYS A 198 -9.46 -20.96 8.38
CA LYS A 198 -9.29 -22.25 9.04
C LYS A 198 -8.97 -23.38 8.09
N HIS A 199 -9.52 -23.37 6.89
CA HIS A 199 -9.23 -24.36 5.86
C HIS A 199 -7.74 -24.40 5.46
N ILE A 200 -7.02 -23.28 5.54
CA ILE A 200 -5.57 -23.23 5.29
C ILE A 200 -4.83 -23.81 6.50
N GLU A 201 -5.20 -23.41 7.72
CA GLU A 201 -4.58 -23.97 8.94
C GLU A 201 -4.74 -25.48 9.03
N ASP A 202 -5.93 -26.01 8.68
CA ASP A 202 -6.22 -27.43 8.69
C ASP A 202 -5.38 -28.24 7.68
N ASN A 203 -5.08 -27.62 6.52
CA ASN A 203 -4.31 -28.28 5.45
C ASN A 203 -2.80 -28.10 5.60
N TYR A 204 -2.33 -27.06 6.27
CA TYR A 204 -0.92 -26.71 6.40
C TYR A 204 -0.52 -26.50 7.86
N PRO A 205 -0.11 -27.57 8.58
CA PRO A 205 0.44 -27.44 9.92
C PRO A 205 1.57 -26.42 9.94
N GLY A 206 1.53 -25.49 10.92
CA GLY A 206 2.47 -24.36 10.98
C GLY A 206 1.98 -23.09 10.30
N ALA A 207 0.89 -23.11 9.53
CA ALA A 207 0.17 -21.91 9.13
C ALA A 207 -0.81 -21.50 10.22
N ARG A 208 -0.91 -20.18 10.49
CA ARG A 208 -1.78 -19.65 11.55
C ARG A 208 -2.29 -18.26 11.21
N PHE A 209 -3.57 -18.02 11.48
CA PHE A 209 -4.21 -16.73 11.26
C PHE A 209 -4.62 -16.09 12.58
N LEU A 210 -4.28 -14.81 12.76
CA LEU A 210 -4.63 -14.01 13.94
C LEU A 210 -5.36 -12.75 13.51
N SER A 211 -6.29 -12.26 14.34
CA SER A 211 -6.90 -10.97 14.04
C SER A 211 -5.95 -9.82 14.35
N PHE A 212 -5.82 -8.87 13.43
CA PHE A 212 -5.08 -7.65 13.70
C PHE A 212 -5.77 -6.76 14.75
N ASP A 213 -7.09 -6.90 14.97
CA ASP A 213 -7.81 -6.22 16.05
C ASP A 213 -7.42 -6.75 17.44
N TRP A 214 -6.71 -7.86 17.51
CA TRP A 214 -6.25 -8.41 18.80
C TRP A 214 -5.17 -7.55 19.45
N SER A 215 -4.55 -6.62 18.70
CA SER A 215 -3.63 -5.63 19.28
C SER A 215 -4.23 -4.84 20.43
N VAL A 216 -5.55 -4.57 20.39
CA VAL A 216 -6.29 -3.81 21.41
C VAL A 216 -7.39 -4.63 22.10
N SER A 217 -7.41 -5.95 21.95
CA SER A 217 -8.42 -6.85 22.52
C SER A 217 -8.44 -6.78 24.05
N ASP A 218 -9.62 -6.82 24.67
CA ASP A 218 -9.77 -6.93 26.12
C ASP A 218 -9.51 -8.35 26.64
N VAL A 219 -9.46 -9.35 25.73
CA VAL A 219 -9.11 -10.74 26.04
C VAL A 219 -7.58 -10.88 26.06
N PRO A 220 -6.95 -11.14 27.23
CA PRO A 220 -5.50 -11.19 27.35
C PRO A 220 -4.85 -12.23 26.42
N GLN A 221 -5.48 -13.39 26.25
CA GLN A 221 -4.96 -14.48 25.40
C GLN A 221 -4.83 -14.05 23.93
N ASN A 222 -5.78 -13.24 23.42
CA ASN A 222 -5.73 -12.71 22.06
C ASN A 222 -4.57 -11.73 21.91
N ARG A 223 -4.42 -10.81 22.87
CA ARG A 223 -3.28 -9.88 22.86
C ARG A 223 -1.95 -10.60 22.96
N ASP A 224 -1.85 -11.57 23.88
CA ASP A 224 -0.63 -12.37 24.06
C ASP A 224 -0.25 -13.07 22.75
N ALA A 225 -1.21 -13.67 22.04
CA ALA A 225 -0.97 -14.32 20.75
C ALA A 225 -0.51 -13.34 19.67
N TYR A 226 -1.17 -12.17 19.57
CA TYR A 226 -0.81 -11.12 18.60
C TYR A 226 0.61 -10.59 18.83
N TYR A 227 0.90 -10.16 20.08
CA TYR A 227 2.19 -9.56 20.38
C TYR A 227 3.33 -10.58 20.48
N GLU A 228 3.05 -11.83 20.81
CA GLU A 228 4.02 -12.91 20.69
C GLU A 228 4.46 -13.07 19.23
N ALA A 229 3.51 -13.17 18.31
CA ALA A 229 3.81 -13.25 16.88
C ALA A 229 4.55 -12.00 16.38
N LEU A 230 4.12 -10.80 16.77
CA LEU A 230 4.74 -9.54 16.35
C LEU A 230 6.16 -9.36 16.91
N CYS A 231 6.36 -9.62 18.22
CA CYS A 231 7.62 -9.32 18.89
C CYS A 231 8.68 -10.44 18.75
N LEU A 232 8.26 -11.68 18.48
CA LEU A 232 9.16 -12.84 18.42
C LEU A 232 9.35 -13.38 17.00
N SER A 233 8.69 -12.82 15.98
CA SER A 233 8.93 -13.19 14.59
C SER A 233 10.34 -12.81 14.15
N LYS A 234 10.96 -13.69 13.37
CA LYS A 234 12.29 -13.45 12.79
C LYS A 234 12.19 -12.60 11.52
N TYR A 235 11.15 -12.82 10.74
CA TYR A 235 10.87 -12.08 9.50
C TYR A 235 9.46 -11.51 9.54
N ILE A 236 9.29 -10.30 9.02
CA ILE A 236 8.00 -9.63 8.91
C ILE A 236 7.82 -9.14 7.47
N PHE A 237 6.90 -9.76 6.74
CA PHE A 237 6.53 -9.39 5.36
C PHE A 237 5.26 -8.56 5.36
N PHE A 238 5.28 -7.40 4.72
CA PHE A 238 4.11 -6.54 4.66
C PHE A 238 4.07 -5.69 3.38
N THR A 239 2.87 -5.23 2.98
CA THR A 239 2.70 -4.44 1.75
C THR A 239 2.67 -2.94 2.01
N ASP A 240 1.75 -2.39 2.82
CA ASP A 240 1.67 -0.95 3.05
C ASP A 240 1.46 -0.51 4.51
N ALA A 241 1.24 -1.44 5.40
CA ALA A 241 0.95 -1.15 6.81
C ALA A 241 2.20 -0.72 7.60
N TYR A 242 2.71 0.47 7.36
CA TYR A 242 3.94 0.98 7.98
C TYR A 242 3.91 1.02 9.52
N GLY A 243 2.74 1.23 10.11
CA GLY A 243 2.64 1.50 11.54
C GLY A 243 2.79 0.29 12.43
N PHE A 244 2.32 -0.90 12.03
CA PHE A 244 2.21 -2.05 12.93
C PHE A 244 3.55 -2.63 13.40
N CYS A 245 4.60 -2.49 12.63
CA CYS A 245 5.94 -2.99 12.97
C CYS A 245 6.97 -1.87 13.21
N ARG A 246 6.52 -0.64 13.48
CA ARG A 246 7.40 0.52 13.69
C ARG A 246 8.39 0.33 14.83
N ASN A 247 7.97 -0.30 15.91
CA ASN A 247 8.80 -0.56 17.07
C ASN A 247 9.44 -1.96 17.04
N ALA A 248 9.68 -2.53 15.85
CA ALA A 248 10.30 -3.83 15.72
C ALA A 248 11.70 -3.86 16.34
N ARG A 249 12.06 -5.00 16.90
CA ARG A 249 13.38 -5.22 17.49
C ARG A 249 14.45 -5.18 16.40
N LYS A 250 15.67 -4.77 16.76
CA LYS A 250 16.81 -4.67 15.84
C LYS A 250 17.26 -6.00 15.22
N ASP A 251 16.91 -7.11 15.86
CA ASP A 251 17.20 -8.47 15.40
C ASP A 251 16.10 -9.07 14.50
N GLN A 252 14.97 -8.41 14.35
CA GLN A 252 13.91 -8.76 13.39
C GLN A 252 14.25 -8.18 12.00
N ILE A 253 13.87 -8.91 10.96
CA ILE A 253 14.04 -8.49 9.56
C ILE A 253 12.67 -8.15 8.99
N ARG A 254 12.46 -6.87 8.65
CA ARG A 254 11.22 -6.36 8.07
C ARG A 254 11.38 -6.19 6.57
N ILE A 255 10.45 -6.70 5.82
CA ILE A 255 10.45 -6.67 4.36
C ILE A 255 9.20 -5.95 3.89
N GLN A 256 9.36 -4.75 3.33
CA GLN A 256 8.29 -4.01 2.69
C GLN A 256 8.12 -4.50 1.25
N LEU A 257 7.07 -5.24 1.00
CA LEU A 257 6.83 -5.83 -0.32
C LEU A 257 6.21 -4.85 -1.32
N TRP A 258 5.58 -3.77 -0.83
CA TRP A 258 4.85 -2.81 -1.64
C TRP A 258 3.77 -3.47 -2.54
N HIS A 259 3.19 -2.70 -3.47
CA HIS A 259 2.09 -3.16 -4.34
C HIS A 259 2.51 -3.35 -5.79
N GLY A 260 3.66 -2.85 -6.21
CA GLY A 260 4.15 -2.89 -7.59
C GLY A 260 4.87 -1.61 -8.01
N CYS A 261 5.59 -1.70 -9.10
CA CYS A 261 6.24 -0.57 -9.77
C CYS A 261 5.27 0.05 -10.78
N GLY A 262 5.06 1.34 -10.71
CA GLY A 262 4.17 2.07 -11.62
C GLY A 262 4.83 3.29 -12.23
N PHE A 263 4.01 4.10 -12.91
CA PHE A 263 4.44 5.34 -13.57
C PHE A 263 4.28 6.58 -12.68
N LYS A 264 3.56 6.46 -11.57
CA LYS A 264 3.12 7.57 -10.71
C LYS A 264 4.19 7.95 -9.70
N THR A 265 4.41 9.26 -9.50
CA THR A 265 5.13 9.72 -8.31
C THR A 265 4.28 9.51 -7.07
N ARG A 266 4.95 9.44 -5.93
CA ARG A 266 4.27 9.44 -4.64
C ARG A 266 4.18 10.88 -4.14
N VAL A 267 2.96 11.39 -3.94
CA VAL A 267 2.72 12.71 -3.38
C VAL A 267 2.48 12.57 -1.88
N ASN A 268 3.12 13.41 -1.08
CA ASN A 268 2.88 13.60 0.37
C ASN A 268 3.07 12.39 1.29
N PHE A 269 3.98 11.48 0.98
CA PHE A 269 4.30 10.42 1.93
C PHE A 269 5.61 10.69 2.66
N VAL A 270 5.55 10.44 3.95
CA VAL A 270 6.73 10.42 4.80
C VAL A 270 7.66 9.31 4.34
N ARG A 271 8.93 9.64 4.18
CA ARG A 271 9.96 8.66 3.88
C ARG A 271 10.04 7.65 5.01
N CYS A 272 10.07 6.38 4.66
CA CYS A 272 10.02 5.28 5.63
C CYS A 272 11.25 4.37 5.57
N GLU A 273 12.37 4.89 5.10
CA GLU A 273 13.62 4.16 4.84
C GLU A 273 14.20 3.43 6.05
N ASP A 274 13.88 3.87 7.25
CA ASP A 274 14.38 3.26 8.49
C ASP A 274 13.38 2.27 9.12
N ARG A 275 12.23 2.03 8.48
CA ARG A 275 11.17 1.18 9.04
C ARG A 275 11.17 -0.25 8.53
N TYR A 276 12.07 -0.57 7.62
CA TYR A 276 12.27 -1.91 7.08
C TYR A 276 13.69 -2.09 6.58
N GLU A 277 14.14 -3.32 6.58
CA GLU A 277 15.49 -3.69 6.16
C GLU A 277 15.59 -3.87 4.67
N TYR A 278 14.51 -4.38 4.02
CA TYR A 278 14.54 -4.71 2.60
C TYR A 278 13.24 -4.33 1.87
N MET A 279 13.39 -4.01 0.58
CA MET A 279 12.30 -3.84 -0.38
C MET A 279 12.67 -4.52 -1.71
N PRO A 280 11.85 -5.47 -2.22
CA PRO A 280 12.02 -6.01 -3.56
C PRO A 280 11.67 -4.96 -4.62
N VAL A 281 12.38 -5.01 -5.74
CA VAL A 281 12.12 -4.23 -6.95
C VAL A 281 12.33 -5.08 -8.20
N ILE A 282 11.78 -4.64 -9.34
CA ILE A 282 11.80 -5.44 -10.57
C ILE A 282 13.05 -5.19 -11.45
N SER A 283 13.74 -4.06 -11.25
CA SER A 283 14.93 -3.73 -12.07
C SER A 283 15.79 -2.63 -11.44
N PRO A 284 17.02 -2.41 -11.97
CA PRO A 284 17.86 -1.29 -11.56
C PRO A 284 17.20 0.08 -11.81
N VAL A 285 16.40 0.23 -12.86
CA VAL A 285 15.66 1.47 -13.14
C VAL A 285 14.69 1.79 -12.00
N TYR A 286 13.92 0.80 -11.58
CA TYR A 286 13.00 0.97 -10.45
C TYR A 286 13.72 1.05 -9.10
N ALA A 287 14.91 0.48 -8.96
CA ALA A 287 15.76 0.69 -7.78
C ALA A 287 16.07 2.19 -7.59
N GLU A 288 16.53 2.86 -8.66
CA GLU A 288 16.83 4.30 -8.60
C GLU A 288 15.57 5.16 -8.36
N ILE A 289 14.41 4.76 -8.93
CA ILE A 289 13.13 5.42 -8.67
C ILE A 289 12.73 5.27 -7.20
N HIS A 290 12.81 4.05 -6.65
CA HIS A 290 12.41 3.79 -5.26
C HIS A 290 13.34 4.47 -4.25
N LYS A 291 14.64 4.60 -4.55
CA LYS A 291 15.54 5.43 -3.73
C LYS A 291 15.05 6.88 -3.64
N LYS A 292 14.65 7.46 -4.76
CA LYS A 292 14.14 8.85 -4.80
C LYS A 292 12.80 9.01 -4.07
N ILE A 293 11.87 8.08 -4.29
CA ILE A 293 10.51 8.17 -3.77
C ILE A 293 10.46 7.81 -2.28
N TYR A 294 11.11 6.73 -1.87
CA TYR A 294 11.02 6.18 -0.52
C TYR A 294 12.23 6.50 0.35
N GLY A 295 13.28 7.08 -0.22
CA GLY A 295 14.52 7.39 0.50
C GLY A 295 15.36 6.16 0.83
N LEU A 296 15.26 5.10 0.03
CA LEU A 296 15.99 3.84 0.25
C LEU A 296 17.49 3.99 0.05
N ARG A 297 18.23 3.20 0.79
CA ARG A 297 19.66 2.98 0.57
C ARG A 297 19.88 1.76 -0.34
N ASP A 298 21.07 1.66 -0.93
CA ASP A 298 21.42 0.53 -1.81
C ASP A 298 21.32 -0.83 -1.11
N ASP A 299 21.68 -0.88 0.17
CA ASP A 299 21.65 -2.10 0.98
C ASP A 299 20.24 -2.59 1.34
N GLN A 300 19.22 -1.77 1.16
CA GLN A 300 17.81 -2.12 1.38
C GLN A 300 17.11 -2.68 0.15
N ILE A 301 17.71 -2.57 -1.03
CA ILE A 301 17.09 -2.92 -2.30
C ILE A 301 17.44 -4.34 -2.72
N LEU A 302 16.44 -5.14 -3.01
CA LEU A 302 16.56 -6.48 -3.57
C LEU A 302 15.97 -6.52 -4.99
N ILE A 303 16.80 -6.68 -6.01
CA ILE A 303 16.31 -6.84 -7.39
C ILE A 303 15.94 -8.31 -7.58
N THR A 304 14.66 -8.64 -7.34
CA THR A 304 14.13 -10.01 -7.34
C THR A 304 12.95 -10.22 -8.27
N GLY A 305 12.31 -9.14 -8.75
CA GLY A 305 10.95 -9.15 -9.24
C GLY A 305 9.95 -9.03 -8.07
N TYR A 306 8.66 -8.85 -8.38
CA TYR A 306 7.62 -8.87 -7.37
C TYR A 306 6.98 -10.25 -7.23
N PRO A 307 6.78 -10.75 -6.00
CA PRO A 307 6.19 -12.08 -5.76
C PRO A 307 4.89 -12.37 -6.49
N LYS A 308 3.95 -11.42 -6.52
CA LYS A 308 2.66 -11.60 -7.21
C LYS A 308 2.77 -11.73 -8.73
N GLU A 309 3.90 -11.29 -9.33
CA GLU A 309 4.13 -11.43 -10.76
C GLU A 309 4.32 -12.89 -11.17
N ASP A 310 4.77 -13.77 -10.25
CA ASP A 310 4.91 -15.20 -10.52
C ASP A 310 3.57 -15.85 -10.90
N THR A 311 2.46 -15.38 -10.32
CA THR A 311 1.12 -15.92 -10.57
C THR A 311 0.61 -15.67 -12.00
N ILE A 312 1.13 -14.66 -12.70
CA ILE A 312 0.75 -14.35 -14.08
C ILE A 312 1.13 -15.48 -15.03
N PHE A 313 2.21 -16.20 -14.72
CA PHE A 313 2.68 -17.34 -15.52
C PHE A 313 1.89 -18.63 -15.24
N HIS A 314 1.16 -18.67 -14.13
CA HIS A 314 0.33 -19.80 -13.69
C HIS A 314 -1.14 -19.39 -13.52
N PRO A 315 -1.80 -18.93 -14.59
CA PRO A 315 -3.13 -18.33 -14.45
C PRO A 315 -4.18 -19.36 -14.06
N ARG A 316 -5.12 -18.95 -13.24
CA ARG A 316 -6.21 -19.77 -12.68
C ARG A 316 -7.24 -20.12 -13.75
N ARG A 317 -7.31 -21.38 -14.15
CA ARG A 317 -8.08 -21.84 -15.32
C ARG A 317 -9.59 -21.82 -15.15
N ASP A 318 -10.10 -21.97 -13.93
CA ASP A 318 -11.53 -21.97 -13.59
C ASP A 318 -12.15 -20.58 -13.44
N TRP A 319 -11.37 -19.51 -13.64
CA TRP A 319 -11.80 -18.13 -13.41
C TRP A 319 -13.07 -17.73 -14.19
N LYS A 320 -13.24 -18.28 -15.41
CA LYS A 320 -14.42 -17.99 -16.23
C LYS A 320 -15.68 -18.60 -15.65
N GLU A 321 -15.61 -19.85 -15.21
CA GLU A 321 -16.71 -20.53 -14.56
C GLU A 321 -17.10 -19.82 -13.27
N LEU A 322 -16.12 -19.48 -12.43
CA LEU A 322 -16.32 -18.80 -11.14
C LEU A 322 -16.92 -17.39 -11.29
N LEU A 323 -16.57 -16.67 -12.35
CA LEU A 323 -17.07 -15.32 -12.62
C LEU A 323 -18.23 -15.29 -13.64
N GLY A 324 -18.74 -16.44 -14.07
CA GLY A 324 -19.84 -16.55 -15.01
C GLY A 324 -19.53 -16.03 -16.43
N ILE A 325 -18.26 -16.03 -16.84
CA ILE A 325 -17.81 -15.55 -18.14
C ILE A 325 -17.80 -16.71 -19.14
N LYS A 326 -18.40 -16.49 -20.32
CA LYS A 326 -18.43 -17.51 -21.38
C LYS A 326 -17.07 -17.69 -22.03
N GLU A 327 -16.87 -18.87 -22.63
CA GLU A 327 -15.73 -19.11 -23.50
C GLU A 327 -15.78 -18.21 -24.73
N ALA A 328 -14.63 -17.72 -25.14
CA ALA A 328 -14.46 -16.89 -26.33
C ALA A 328 -13.06 -17.07 -26.93
N ARG A 329 -12.90 -16.59 -28.14
CA ARG A 329 -11.62 -16.62 -28.85
C ARG A 329 -10.57 -15.74 -28.21
N LYS A 330 -10.97 -14.55 -27.67
CA LYS A 330 -10.06 -13.59 -27.04
C LYS A 330 -10.71 -12.86 -25.87
N TYR A 331 -9.87 -12.49 -24.90
CA TYR A 331 -10.24 -11.67 -23.76
C TYR A 331 -9.36 -10.43 -23.70
N ILE A 332 -9.97 -9.26 -23.73
CA ILE A 332 -9.29 -7.97 -23.52
C ILE A 332 -9.62 -7.51 -22.11
N PHE A 333 -8.61 -7.21 -21.30
CA PHE A 333 -8.85 -6.68 -19.95
C PHE A 333 -8.71 -5.17 -19.98
N TRP A 334 -9.68 -4.49 -19.37
CA TRP A 334 -9.65 -3.04 -19.19
C TRP A 334 -9.61 -2.71 -17.70
N LEU A 335 -8.45 -2.23 -17.24
CA LEU A 335 -8.13 -1.99 -15.84
C LEU A 335 -7.74 -0.52 -15.61
N PRO A 336 -8.72 0.42 -15.57
CA PRO A 336 -8.44 1.83 -15.34
C PRO A 336 -8.08 2.09 -13.88
N THR A 337 -7.22 3.10 -13.62
CA THR A 337 -7.08 3.65 -12.28
C THR A 337 -8.33 4.44 -11.89
N PHE A 338 -8.57 4.55 -10.58
CA PHE A 338 -9.69 5.35 -10.09
C PHE A 338 -9.47 6.84 -10.39
N ARG A 339 -10.59 7.53 -10.65
CA ARG A 339 -10.63 8.95 -10.93
C ARG A 339 -11.34 9.73 -9.83
N LYS A 340 -12.26 9.09 -9.13
CA LYS A 340 -13.00 9.62 -7.98
C LYS A 340 -13.25 8.53 -6.95
N THR A 341 -13.16 8.89 -5.69
CA THR A 341 -13.38 7.96 -4.58
C THR A 341 -14.36 8.55 -3.57
N ASP A 342 -15.12 7.67 -2.89
CA ASP A 342 -15.97 7.98 -1.74
C ASP A 342 -15.26 7.74 -0.40
N VAL A 343 -14.02 7.27 -0.43
CA VAL A 343 -13.22 7.02 0.78
C VAL A 343 -12.69 8.35 1.33
N ASN A 344 -13.21 8.79 2.47
CA ASN A 344 -12.98 10.11 3.06
C ASN A 344 -11.50 10.51 3.21
N ASN A 345 -10.61 9.57 3.48
CA ASN A 345 -9.17 9.85 3.66
C ASN A 345 -8.39 9.91 2.33
N LEU A 346 -9.06 9.64 1.20
CA LEU A 346 -8.48 9.68 -0.14
C LEU A 346 -9.11 10.77 -1.01
N ALA A 347 -10.01 11.60 -0.47
CA ALA A 347 -10.71 12.66 -1.21
C ALA A 347 -9.74 13.68 -1.83
N GLU A 348 -8.56 13.90 -1.23
CA GLU A 348 -7.50 14.74 -1.81
C GLU A 348 -6.93 14.18 -3.14
N VAL A 349 -7.26 12.93 -3.46
CA VAL A 349 -6.87 12.25 -4.68
C VAL A 349 -7.94 12.38 -5.77
N ASP A 350 -9.07 13.06 -5.50
CA ASP A 350 -10.09 13.39 -6.51
C ASP A 350 -9.47 14.27 -7.60
N MET A 351 -8.97 13.61 -8.64
CA MET A 351 -8.13 14.27 -9.64
C MET A 351 -8.90 14.73 -10.85
N TYR A 352 -10.09 14.14 -11.11
CA TYR A 352 -10.79 14.35 -12.36
C TYR A 352 -12.30 14.43 -12.16
N GLN A 353 -12.95 15.29 -12.96
CA GLN A 353 -14.37 15.16 -13.17
C GLN A 353 -14.64 14.00 -14.13
N LEU A 354 -15.30 12.96 -13.66
CA LEU A 354 -15.86 11.95 -14.53
C LEU A 354 -16.88 12.65 -15.45
N SER A 355 -16.66 12.58 -16.75
CA SER A 355 -17.50 13.26 -17.75
C SER A 355 -18.15 12.23 -18.65
N GLY A 356 -19.38 12.53 -19.10
CA GLY A 356 -20.15 11.67 -19.99
C GLY A 356 -21.16 10.79 -19.25
N GLU A 357 -21.92 10.03 -20.02
CA GLU A 357 -23.04 9.21 -19.52
C GLU A 357 -22.55 7.97 -18.76
N THR A 358 -21.40 7.44 -19.12
CA THR A 358 -20.87 6.17 -18.59
C THR A 358 -19.99 6.33 -17.35
N GLY A 359 -19.40 7.51 -17.16
CA GLY A 359 -18.37 7.72 -16.14
C GLY A 359 -17.03 7.01 -16.44
N LEU A 360 -16.88 6.39 -17.60
CA LEU A 360 -15.63 5.76 -18.01
C LEU A 360 -14.71 6.75 -18.76
N PRO A 361 -13.39 6.60 -18.68
CA PRO A 361 -12.49 7.34 -19.54
C PRO A 361 -12.71 6.92 -21.01
N ILE A 362 -12.56 7.86 -21.96
CA ILE A 362 -12.64 7.59 -23.40
C ILE A 362 -14.04 7.15 -23.90
N ALA A 363 -14.61 6.07 -23.37
CA ALA A 363 -15.94 5.55 -23.76
C ALA A 363 -17.05 6.29 -23.00
N LYS A 364 -17.20 7.59 -23.24
CA LYS A 364 -18.04 8.49 -22.45
C LYS A 364 -19.56 8.36 -22.70
N ASN A 365 -19.95 7.73 -23.82
CA ASN A 365 -21.35 7.61 -24.24
C ASN A 365 -21.81 6.15 -24.21
N ILE A 366 -23.08 5.92 -23.85
CA ILE A 366 -23.68 4.58 -23.86
C ILE A 366 -23.65 3.96 -25.28
N ASN A 367 -23.90 4.77 -26.31
CA ASN A 367 -23.83 4.30 -27.70
C ASN A 367 -22.44 3.79 -28.10
N ASP A 368 -21.36 4.34 -27.55
CA ASP A 368 -20.00 3.89 -27.81
C ASP A 368 -19.79 2.48 -27.26
N LEU A 369 -20.26 2.23 -26.03
CA LEU A 369 -20.19 0.90 -25.43
C LEU A 369 -21.07 -0.10 -26.18
N SER A 370 -22.26 0.29 -26.64
CA SER A 370 -23.14 -0.58 -27.43
C SER A 370 -22.52 -1.00 -28.76
N LYS A 371 -21.91 -0.05 -29.50
CA LYS A 371 -21.17 -0.36 -30.74
C LYS A 371 -20.00 -1.29 -30.49
N LEU A 372 -19.28 -1.08 -29.38
CA LEU A 372 -18.17 -1.92 -28.99
C LEU A 372 -18.63 -3.34 -28.67
N ASP A 373 -19.72 -3.49 -27.92
CA ASP A 373 -20.31 -4.79 -27.58
C ASP A 373 -20.75 -5.57 -28.83
N GLU A 374 -21.39 -4.90 -29.79
CA GLU A 374 -21.75 -5.52 -31.08
C GLU A 374 -20.53 -6.04 -31.83
N TYR A 375 -19.44 -5.26 -31.87
CA TYR A 375 -18.23 -5.67 -32.55
C TYR A 375 -17.56 -6.85 -31.83
N LEU A 376 -17.42 -6.79 -30.51
CA LEU A 376 -16.85 -7.86 -29.67
C LEU A 376 -17.62 -9.17 -29.89
N ARG A 377 -18.95 -9.11 -29.86
CA ARG A 377 -19.81 -10.26 -30.12
C ARG A 377 -19.59 -10.86 -31.51
N ALA A 378 -19.50 -10.01 -32.54
CA ALA A 378 -19.26 -10.46 -33.92
C ALA A 378 -17.89 -11.12 -34.12
N GLN A 379 -16.90 -10.78 -33.27
CA GLN A 379 -15.54 -11.32 -33.32
C GLN A 379 -15.29 -12.45 -32.32
N ASP A 380 -16.29 -12.89 -31.56
CA ASP A 380 -16.17 -13.86 -30.47
C ASP A 380 -15.09 -13.43 -29.45
N MET A 381 -15.23 -12.21 -28.92
CA MET A 381 -14.31 -11.60 -27.99
C MET A 381 -15.06 -11.03 -26.79
N PHE A 382 -14.41 -10.99 -25.62
CA PHE A 382 -14.91 -10.31 -24.44
C PHE A 382 -13.99 -9.14 -24.03
N LEU A 383 -14.61 -8.06 -23.59
CA LEU A 383 -13.96 -6.99 -22.84
C LEU A 383 -14.28 -7.17 -21.36
N VAL A 384 -13.28 -7.48 -20.56
CA VAL A 384 -13.38 -7.67 -19.13
C VAL A 384 -13.00 -6.37 -18.43
N LEU A 385 -13.98 -5.63 -17.95
CA LEU A 385 -13.78 -4.36 -17.26
C LEU A 385 -13.77 -4.57 -15.76
N LYS A 386 -12.67 -4.19 -15.10
CA LYS A 386 -12.57 -4.16 -13.64
C LYS A 386 -12.11 -2.79 -13.16
N LEU A 387 -12.95 -2.13 -12.38
CA LEU A 387 -12.60 -0.85 -11.76
C LEU A 387 -11.68 -1.04 -10.56
N HIS A 388 -10.94 0.01 -10.23
CA HIS A 388 -10.15 0.05 -9.00
C HIS A 388 -11.06 -0.06 -7.77
N PRO A 389 -10.67 -0.77 -6.69
CA PRO A 389 -11.48 -0.91 -5.48
C PRO A 389 -11.94 0.41 -4.85
N PHE A 390 -11.14 1.48 -4.99
CA PHE A 390 -11.45 2.83 -4.49
C PHE A 390 -12.29 3.69 -5.44
N GLN A 391 -12.65 3.20 -6.63
CA GLN A 391 -13.52 3.94 -7.53
C GLN A 391 -14.95 3.98 -7.00
N ASP A 392 -15.51 5.18 -6.86
CA ASP A 392 -16.93 5.35 -6.56
C ASP A 392 -17.79 4.72 -7.68
N ARG A 393 -18.39 3.58 -7.35
CA ARG A 393 -19.16 2.78 -8.30
C ARG A 393 -20.46 3.45 -8.73
N SER A 394 -21.04 4.32 -7.90
CA SER A 394 -22.30 5.03 -8.19
C SER A 394 -22.19 5.99 -9.38
N LEU A 395 -20.96 6.38 -9.73
CA LEU A 395 -20.65 7.29 -10.84
C LEU A 395 -20.47 6.56 -12.18
N ILE A 396 -20.51 5.23 -12.19
CA ILE A 396 -20.26 4.41 -13.36
C ILE A 396 -21.57 3.79 -13.86
N ASN A 397 -21.94 4.13 -15.09
CA ASN A 397 -23.15 3.64 -15.75
C ASN A 397 -22.79 2.83 -16.99
N ILE A 398 -22.83 1.51 -16.88
CA ILE A 398 -22.55 0.58 -17.97
C ILE A 398 -23.89 0.00 -18.42
N PRO A 399 -24.23 0.08 -19.73
CA PRO A 399 -25.44 -0.52 -20.25
C PRO A 399 -25.38 -2.05 -20.16
N ASP A 400 -26.51 -2.71 -20.31
CA ASP A 400 -26.57 -4.17 -20.39
C ASP A 400 -25.91 -4.63 -21.70
N CYS A 401 -24.71 -5.17 -21.57
CA CYS A 401 -23.86 -5.64 -22.67
C CYS A 401 -23.69 -7.16 -22.58
N SER A 402 -23.57 -7.80 -23.73
CA SER A 402 -23.38 -9.28 -23.79
C SER A 402 -21.91 -9.69 -23.76
N ASN A 403 -21.03 -8.86 -24.30
CA ASN A 403 -19.59 -9.13 -24.47
C ASN A 403 -18.69 -8.10 -23.79
N ILE A 404 -19.26 -7.12 -23.08
CA ILE A 404 -18.56 -6.28 -22.11
C ILE A 404 -18.98 -6.74 -20.72
N VAL A 405 -18.09 -7.39 -20.00
CA VAL A 405 -18.37 -7.98 -18.68
C VAL A 405 -17.69 -7.14 -17.61
N PHE A 406 -18.48 -6.73 -16.62
CA PHE A 406 -17.94 -6.04 -15.46
C PHE A 406 -17.63 -7.03 -14.35
N ILE A 407 -16.39 -6.99 -13.84
CA ILE A 407 -15.96 -7.73 -12.65
C ILE A 407 -15.76 -6.73 -11.52
N ASP A 408 -16.47 -6.90 -10.43
CA ASP A 408 -16.26 -6.14 -9.22
C ASP A 408 -15.25 -6.83 -8.27
N ASN A 409 -14.81 -6.08 -7.27
CA ASN A 409 -13.87 -6.61 -6.30
C ASN A 409 -14.51 -7.68 -5.41
N GLU A 410 -15.80 -7.58 -5.15
CA GLU A 410 -16.53 -8.54 -4.32
C GLU A 410 -16.60 -9.92 -4.98
N SER A 411 -16.86 -9.97 -6.29
CA SER A 411 -16.84 -11.21 -7.07
C SER A 411 -15.49 -11.90 -7.05
N LEU A 412 -14.39 -11.14 -7.14
CA LEU A 412 -13.04 -11.69 -7.05
C LEU A 412 -12.78 -12.27 -5.65
N VAL A 413 -13.08 -11.51 -4.61
CA VAL A 413 -12.87 -11.90 -3.21
C VAL A 413 -13.70 -13.12 -2.83
N ASN A 414 -14.99 -13.16 -3.21
CA ASN A 414 -15.88 -14.26 -2.88
C ASN A 414 -15.48 -15.58 -3.57
N ASN A 415 -14.75 -15.50 -4.68
CA ASN A 415 -14.21 -16.65 -5.41
C ASN A 415 -12.71 -16.88 -5.12
N ASP A 416 -12.15 -16.15 -4.18
CA ASP A 416 -10.71 -16.21 -3.81
C ASP A 416 -9.78 -16.06 -5.03
N ILE A 417 -10.06 -15.05 -5.88
CA ILE A 417 -9.29 -14.75 -7.09
C ILE A 417 -8.51 -13.45 -6.91
N GLN A 418 -7.20 -13.48 -7.15
CA GLN A 418 -6.37 -12.29 -7.31
C GLN A 418 -6.32 -11.87 -8.79
N ILE A 419 -6.28 -10.57 -9.08
CA ILE A 419 -6.28 -10.08 -10.47
C ILE A 419 -5.12 -10.63 -11.30
N ASN A 420 -3.93 -10.79 -10.70
CA ASN A 420 -2.76 -11.31 -11.39
C ASN A 420 -2.93 -12.78 -11.81
N GLU A 421 -3.76 -13.57 -11.08
CA GLU A 421 -4.04 -14.97 -11.42
C GLU A 421 -4.90 -15.12 -12.68
N ILE A 422 -5.63 -14.08 -13.08
CA ILE A 422 -6.44 -14.12 -14.30
C ILE A 422 -5.87 -13.27 -15.43
N LEU A 423 -4.95 -12.36 -15.10
CA LEU A 423 -4.30 -11.47 -16.07
C LEU A 423 -3.52 -12.26 -17.12
N GLY A 424 -3.03 -13.45 -16.77
CA GLY A 424 -2.37 -14.37 -17.71
C GLY A 424 -3.26 -14.86 -18.88
N PHE A 425 -4.59 -14.71 -18.77
CA PHE A 425 -5.53 -15.03 -19.86
C PHE A 425 -5.84 -13.84 -20.78
N ALA A 426 -5.46 -12.63 -20.40
CA ALA A 426 -5.71 -11.47 -21.24
C ALA A 426 -4.89 -11.53 -22.54
N ASP A 427 -5.54 -11.46 -23.70
CA ASP A 427 -4.88 -11.33 -25.00
C ASP A 427 -4.36 -9.92 -25.25
N ALA A 428 -4.99 -8.92 -24.62
CA ALA A 428 -4.54 -7.55 -24.58
C ALA A 428 -4.99 -6.84 -23.29
N LEU A 429 -4.27 -5.80 -22.90
CA LEU A 429 -4.59 -4.96 -21.75
C LEU A 429 -4.88 -3.54 -22.21
N ILE A 430 -6.00 -2.97 -21.72
CA ILE A 430 -6.28 -1.53 -21.77
C ILE A 430 -6.10 -1.02 -20.33
N SER A 431 -5.23 -0.04 -20.16
CA SER A 431 -4.94 0.55 -18.86
C SER A 431 -4.63 2.04 -19.02
N ASP A 432 -4.10 2.62 -17.99
CA ASP A 432 -3.60 3.99 -17.97
C ASP A 432 -2.24 4.01 -17.25
N TYR A 433 -2.08 4.85 -16.23
CA TYR A 433 -0.82 4.96 -15.46
C TYR A 433 -0.71 3.94 -14.32
N SER A 434 -1.45 2.83 -14.39
CA SER A 434 -1.46 1.78 -13.37
C SER A 434 -0.22 0.88 -13.41
N SER A 435 0.24 0.42 -12.23
CA SER A 435 1.32 -0.56 -12.14
C SER A 435 0.99 -1.90 -12.80
N VAL A 436 -0.29 -2.25 -12.94
CA VAL A 436 -0.71 -3.48 -13.63
C VAL A 436 -0.22 -3.54 -15.07
N ALA A 437 -0.05 -2.39 -15.74
CA ALA A 437 0.51 -2.34 -17.08
C ALA A 437 1.99 -2.74 -17.09
N VAL A 438 2.73 -2.46 -16.02
CA VAL A 438 4.12 -2.91 -15.86
C VAL A 438 4.15 -4.42 -15.59
N ASP A 439 3.30 -4.92 -14.68
CA ASP A 439 3.19 -6.36 -14.41
C ASP A 439 2.86 -7.14 -15.71
N TYR A 440 1.94 -6.60 -16.55
CA TYR A 440 1.51 -7.24 -17.81
C TYR A 440 2.61 -7.31 -18.88
N LEU A 441 3.65 -6.47 -18.80
CA LEU A 441 4.81 -6.54 -19.72
C LEU A 441 5.53 -7.90 -19.70
N LEU A 442 5.38 -8.67 -18.64
CA LEU A 442 5.94 -10.02 -18.53
C LEU A 442 5.38 -10.97 -19.57
N LEU A 443 4.15 -10.76 -20.02
CA LEU A 443 3.48 -11.60 -21.02
C LEU A 443 3.84 -11.24 -22.47
N ASP A 444 4.49 -10.13 -22.72
CA ASP A 444 4.82 -9.59 -24.07
C ASP A 444 3.60 -9.55 -25.01
N ARG A 445 2.44 -9.17 -24.49
CA ARG A 445 1.18 -9.03 -25.24
C ARG A 445 0.79 -7.55 -25.42
N PRO A 446 -0.10 -7.22 -26.40
CA PRO A 446 -0.51 -5.84 -26.68
C PRO A 446 -1.05 -5.09 -25.47
N ILE A 447 -0.63 -3.82 -25.34
CA ILE A 447 -1.12 -2.90 -24.29
C ILE A 447 -1.57 -1.60 -24.95
N ALA A 448 -2.70 -1.06 -24.49
CA ALA A 448 -3.15 0.30 -24.80
C ALA A 448 -3.18 1.16 -23.53
N PHE A 449 -2.72 2.40 -23.67
CA PHE A 449 -2.71 3.40 -22.60
C PHE A 449 -3.71 4.51 -22.90
N LEU A 450 -4.72 4.64 -22.03
CA LEU A 450 -5.66 5.75 -22.06
C LEU A 450 -4.97 7.01 -21.50
N ILE A 451 -4.75 8.00 -22.34
CA ILE A 451 -3.97 9.19 -22.01
C ILE A 451 -4.69 10.50 -22.33
N ASP A 452 -6.01 10.50 -22.37
CA ASP A 452 -6.82 11.70 -22.64
C ASP A 452 -6.64 12.78 -21.57
N ASP A 453 -6.23 12.40 -20.36
CA ASP A 453 -6.01 13.27 -19.22
C ASP A 453 -4.51 13.44 -18.84
N ILE A 454 -3.57 13.02 -19.67
CA ILE A 454 -2.14 12.94 -19.32
C ILE A 454 -1.57 14.26 -18.78
N GLN A 455 -1.95 15.41 -19.37
CA GLN A 455 -1.45 16.72 -18.95
C GLN A 455 -1.98 17.10 -17.56
N GLU A 456 -3.25 16.81 -17.28
CA GLU A 456 -3.85 17.05 -15.97
C GLU A 456 -3.20 16.14 -14.92
N TYR A 457 -2.98 14.88 -15.27
CA TYR A 457 -2.34 13.90 -14.41
C TYR A 457 -0.91 14.31 -14.05
N GLU A 458 -0.11 14.72 -15.05
CA GLU A 458 1.25 15.19 -14.87
C GLU A 458 1.32 16.38 -13.90
N ASN A 459 0.42 17.37 -14.07
CA ASN A 459 0.39 18.57 -13.24
C ASN A 459 -0.05 18.31 -11.80
N LYS A 460 -0.98 17.37 -11.58
CA LYS A 460 -1.55 17.09 -10.25
C LYS A 460 -0.81 16.00 -9.48
N ARG A 461 -0.37 14.95 -10.17
CA ARG A 461 0.21 13.74 -9.56
C ARG A 461 1.68 13.55 -9.90
N GLY A 462 2.06 13.87 -11.12
CA GLY A 462 3.39 13.67 -11.67
C GLY A 462 3.71 12.22 -12.03
N PHE A 463 4.79 12.06 -12.78
CA PHE A 463 5.30 10.77 -13.22
C PHE A 463 6.73 10.55 -12.73
N VAL A 464 7.11 9.28 -12.56
CA VAL A 464 8.48 8.89 -12.19
C VAL A 464 9.42 8.87 -13.37
N PHE A 465 8.89 8.91 -14.59
CA PHE A 465 9.62 8.96 -15.86
C PHE A 465 9.36 10.26 -16.59
N GLU A 466 10.40 10.88 -17.14
CA GLU A 466 10.31 12.10 -17.92
C GLU A 466 11.14 11.98 -19.22
N PRO A 467 10.55 12.21 -20.41
CA PRO A 467 9.11 12.40 -20.63
C PRO A 467 8.33 11.06 -20.56
N ILE A 468 7.18 11.05 -19.89
CA ILE A 468 6.40 9.83 -19.65
C ILE A 468 6.05 9.06 -20.91
N ARG A 469 5.73 9.74 -22.03
CA ARG A 469 5.30 9.10 -23.27
C ARG A 469 6.36 8.19 -23.90
N GLU A 470 7.64 8.45 -23.67
CA GLU A 470 8.72 7.56 -24.12
C GLU A 470 8.75 6.23 -23.35
N TRP A 471 8.16 6.21 -22.16
CA TRP A 471 8.13 5.06 -21.26
C TRP A 471 6.80 4.30 -21.25
N LEU A 472 5.77 4.76 -21.98
CA LEU A 472 4.53 4.00 -22.13
C LEU A 472 4.72 2.88 -23.17
N PRO A 473 4.70 1.60 -22.75
CA PRO A 473 5.09 0.47 -23.60
C PRO A 473 3.94 -0.06 -24.47
N GLY A 474 3.09 0.80 -25.02
CA GLY A 474 1.91 0.41 -25.77
C GLY A 474 1.38 1.47 -26.70
N VAL A 475 0.18 1.25 -27.22
CA VAL A 475 -0.56 2.19 -28.04
C VAL A 475 -1.14 3.30 -27.16
N GLU A 476 -0.96 4.56 -27.56
CA GLU A 476 -1.54 5.71 -26.87
C GLU A 476 -2.94 5.99 -27.42
N ILE A 477 -3.93 6.08 -26.54
CA ILE A 477 -5.35 6.27 -26.87
C ILE A 477 -5.86 7.54 -26.19
N LYS A 478 -6.47 8.44 -27.00
CA LYS A 478 -7.08 9.70 -26.54
C LYS A 478 -8.55 9.81 -26.89
N THR A 479 -9.02 8.99 -27.80
CA THR A 479 -10.39 9.04 -28.32
C THR A 479 -11.01 7.67 -28.38
N PHE A 480 -12.34 7.61 -28.41
CA PHE A 480 -13.07 6.34 -28.58
C PHE A 480 -12.75 5.66 -29.92
N SER A 481 -12.52 6.43 -30.99
CA SER A 481 -12.14 5.85 -32.28
C SER A 481 -10.81 5.09 -32.18
N GLU A 482 -9.82 5.66 -31.52
CA GLU A 482 -8.51 5.00 -31.31
C GLU A 482 -8.64 3.74 -30.42
N LEU A 483 -9.51 3.79 -29.42
CA LEU A 483 -9.83 2.61 -28.58
C LEU A 483 -10.46 1.50 -29.44
N TYR A 484 -11.41 1.86 -30.29
CA TYR A 484 -12.07 0.92 -31.18
C TYR A 484 -11.08 0.32 -32.18
N ASP A 485 -10.21 1.14 -32.80
CA ASP A 485 -9.19 0.72 -33.74
C ASP A 485 -8.20 -0.26 -33.08
N PHE A 486 -7.79 -0.01 -31.83
CA PHE A 486 -6.96 -0.96 -31.05
C PHE A 486 -7.65 -2.32 -30.90
N ILE A 487 -8.93 -2.36 -30.55
CA ILE A 487 -9.69 -3.60 -30.41
C ILE A 487 -9.82 -4.33 -31.76
N VAL A 488 -9.96 -3.59 -32.85
CA VAL A 488 -9.93 -4.13 -34.22
C VAL A 488 -8.56 -4.74 -34.54
N GLU A 489 -7.45 -4.10 -34.17
CA GLU A 489 -6.11 -4.69 -34.33
C GLU A 489 -6.00 -6.02 -33.57
N ILE A 490 -6.43 -6.06 -32.31
CA ILE A 490 -6.41 -7.29 -31.49
C ILE A 490 -7.24 -8.40 -32.14
N SER A 491 -8.40 -8.07 -32.72
CA SER A 491 -9.24 -9.06 -33.41
C SER A 491 -8.55 -9.72 -34.60
N LYS A 492 -7.58 -9.04 -35.21
CA LYS A 492 -6.81 -9.45 -36.39
C LYS A 492 -5.40 -9.97 -36.06
N ASP A 493 -5.07 -10.17 -34.78
CA ASP A 493 -3.75 -10.57 -34.32
C ASP A 493 -2.63 -9.56 -34.70
N ILE A 494 -2.97 -8.27 -34.79
CA ILE A 494 -2.02 -7.19 -35.09
C ILE A 494 -1.54 -6.59 -33.77
N ASP A 495 -0.24 -6.36 -33.66
CA ASP A 495 0.41 -5.72 -32.51
C ASP A 495 1.35 -4.62 -33.00
N SER A 496 0.80 -3.45 -33.17
CA SER A 496 1.51 -2.27 -33.72
C SER A 496 2.57 -1.70 -32.78
N SER A 497 2.52 -2.04 -31.49
CA SER A 497 3.44 -1.53 -30.46
C SER A 497 4.51 -2.53 -30.00
N MET A 498 4.62 -3.70 -30.61
CA MET A 498 5.47 -4.81 -30.15
C MET A 498 6.94 -4.40 -29.94
N GLU A 499 7.54 -3.70 -30.90
CA GLU A 499 8.95 -3.31 -30.80
C GLU A 499 9.21 -2.32 -29.68
N LYS A 500 8.36 -1.27 -29.55
CA LYS A 500 8.41 -0.29 -28.47
C LYS A 500 8.26 -1.00 -27.12
N ARG A 501 7.25 -1.86 -27.00
CA ARG A 501 6.97 -2.62 -25.77
C ARG A 501 8.17 -3.46 -25.35
N ARG A 502 8.75 -4.24 -26.26
CA ARG A 502 9.91 -5.09 -25.96
C ARG A 502 11.15 -4.29 -25.54
N SER A 503 11.39 -3.14 -26.19
CA SER A 503 12.50 -2.26 -25.83
C SER A 503 12.36 -1.72 -24.41
N ILE A 504 11.17 -1.23 -24.04
CA ILE A 504 10.90 -0.69 -22.70
C ILE A 504 10.88 -1.80 -21.66
N SER A 505 10.26 -2.93 -21.95
CA SER A 505 10.17 -4.08 -21.04
C SER A 505 11.55 -4.62 -20.62
N LYS A 506 12.55 -4.57 -21.49
CA LYS A 506 13.94 -4.95 -21.16
C LYS A 506 14.59 -4.03 -20.12
N GLN A 507 14.13 -2.78 -20.02
CA GLN A 507 14.62 -1.82 -19.04
C GLN A 507 13.84 -1.93 -17.72
N MET A 508 12.53 -2.20 -17.82
CA MET A 508 11.64 -2.26 -16.66
C MET A 508 11.74 -3.56 -15.88
N HIS A 509 12.04 -4.69 -16.53
CA HIS A 509 12.14 -6.00 -15.88
C HIS A 509 13.52 -6.63 -16.07
N SER A 510 14.18 -6.96 -14.95
CA SER A 510 15.42 -7.76 -14.95
C SER A 510 15.17 -9.23 -15.24
N PHE A 511 14.00 -9.73 -14.84
CA PHE A 511 13.59 -11.11 -14.97
C PHE A 511 12.23 -11.21 -15.65
N LYS A 512 12.02 -12.28 -16.42
CA LYS A 512 10.75 -12.58 -17.10
C LYS A 512 10.42 -14.05 -16.90
N ASP A 513 10.27 -14.42 -15.65
CA ASP A 513 10.01 -15.79 -15.22
C ASP A 513 9.13 -15.79 -13.96
N ASP A 514 8.79 -16.94 -13.44
CA ASP A 514 7.98 -17.22 -12.27
C ASP A 514 8.82 -17.49 -11.00
N GLN A 515 10.00 -16.87 -10.88
CA GLN A 515 10.95 -17.17 -9.79
C GLN A 515 11.15 -16.00 -8.81
N SER A 516 10.28 -15.00 -8.80
CA SER A 516 10.44 -13.82 -7.92
C SER A 516 10.34 -14.17 -6.44
N CYS A 517 9.37 -15.01 -6.06
CA CYS A 517 9.24 -15.53 -4.69
C CYS A 517 10.52 -16.26 -4.26
N LYS A 518 11.01 -17.16 -5.10
CA LYS A 518 12.21 -17.95 -4.82
C LYS A 518 13.43 -17.04 -4.62
N ARG A 519 13.68 -16.11 -5.55
CA ARG A 519 14.81 -15.17 -5.46
C ARG A 519 14.74 -14.32 -4.19
N LEU A 520 13.54 -13.85 -3.81
CA LEU A 520 13.36 -13.07 -2.60
C LEU A 520 13.72 -13.88 -1.35
N ILE A 521 13.22 -15.10 -1.24
CA ILE A 521 13.46 -15.98 -0.10
C ILE A 521 14.94 -16.34 0.01
N GLU A 522 15.60 -16.68 -1.10
CA GLU A 522 17.02 -16.98 -1.16
C GLU A 522 17.88 -15.75 -0.77
N ALA A 523 17.52 -14.55 -1.27
CA ALA A 523 18.20 -13.30 -0.92
C ALA A 523 18.14 -12.96 0.58
N LEU A 524 17.04 -13.36 1.24
CA LEU A 524 16.84 -13.20 2.68
C LEU A 524 17.51 -14.30 3.52
N GLY A 525 18.12 -15.32 2.89
CA GLY A 525 18.73 -16.45 3.58
C GLY A 525 17.72 -17.37 4.26
N ILE A 526 16.46 -17.38 3.81
CA ILE A 526 15.45 -18.32 4.26
C ILE A 526 15.67 -19.63 3.49
N VAL A 527 16.09 -20.65 4.19
CA VAL A 527 16.47 -21.94 3.56
C VAL A 527 15.27 -22.88 3.53
N VAL A 528 14.98 -23.40 2.35
CA VAL A 528 13.99 -24.46 2.10
C VAL A 528 14.43 -25.79 2.70
#